data_cea5e82151d37d9b23a432130c11f906
#
_entry.id   cea5e82151d37d9b23a432130c11f906
#
_cell.length_a   1.000
_cell.length_b   1.000
_cell.length_c   1.000
_cell.angle_alpha   90.00
_cell.angle_beta   90.00
_cell.angle_gamma   90.00
#
_symmetry.space_group_name_H-M   'P 1'
#
loop_
_entity.id
_entity.type
_entity.pdbx_description
1 polymer ?
#
loop_
_entity_poly.entity_id
_entity_poly.type
_entity_poly.pdbx_seq_one_letter_code
_entity_poly.pdbx_strand_id
1 'polypeptide(L)'
;MNLIDIDTLAPAFRRVDTQTPHARAPFAGRDLAVSLRGVEKRFGERRVLDQLDFSIERGSFVSIVGRSGCGKSTLLRLVAGLDRATAGVVQRHAPAAARELQVRIMFQDARLLPWKSVLDNVMIGLPRSKRDDARATLAEVGLAEREKDWPSRLSGGQRQRVALARALVHRPDLLLLDEPLGALDALTRIEMQGLIERLWREHKFTALLVTHDVQEAVSLGDRIVLIDAGRITLDTAVSLQRPRTRTAPGFAELEEQVLSRVLLRS
;
A
#
# COMPACT_ATOMS: atom_id res chain seq x y z
N MET A 1 -20.21 58.41 -1.16
CA MET A 1 -20.22 57.32 -2.14
C MET A 1 -18.75 56.94 -2.33
N ASN A 2 -18.23 56.16 -1.40
CA ASN A 2 -16.81 55.75 -1.33
C ASN A 2 -16.66 54.41 -2.01
N LEU A 3 -15.88 54.39 -3.07
CA LEU A 3 -15.39 53.19 -3.73
C LEU A 3 -14.41 52.48 -2.77
N ILE A 4 -14.74 51.27 -2.36
CA ILE A 4 -13.84 50.40 -1.62
C ILE A 4 -12.88 49.78 -2.63
N ASP A 5 -11.60 50.06 -2.42
CA ASP A 5 -10.46 49.57 -3.20
C ASP A 5 -10.26 48.07 -2.93
N ILE A 6 -10.39 47.24 -3.96
CA ILE A 6 -10.38 45.76 -3.88
C ILE A 6 -8.96 45.18 -3.89
N ASP A 7 -7.94 46.02 -3.98
CA ASP A 7 -6.55 45.57 -4.18
C ASP A 7 -5.75 45.27 -2.88
N THR A 8 -6.39 45.25 -1.70
CA THR A 8 -5.63 45.08 -0.43
C THR A 8 -5.78 43.70 0.24
N LEU A 9 -6.34 42.70 -0.43
CA LEU A 9 -6.45 41.31 0.12
C LEU A 9 -5.79 40.27 -0.76
N ALA A 10 -4.50 40.42 -1.02
CA ALA A 10 -3.67 39.31 -1.50
C ALA A 10 -2.85 38.76 -0.32
N PRO A 11 -3.20 37.58 0.26
CA PRO A 11 -2.29 36.93 1.17
C PRO A 11 -1.06 36.46 0.40
N ALA A 12 0.10 36.78 0.95
CA ALA A 12 1.42 36.42 0.44
C ALA A 12 1.53 34.90 0.20
N PHE A 13 1.24 34.47 -1.02
CA PHE A 13 1.68 33.15 -1.48
C PHE A 13 3.21 33.15 -1.54
N ARG A 14 3.85 32.63 -0.48
CA ARG A 14 5.25 32.22 -0.57
C ARG A 14 5.35 31.29 -1.77
N ARG A 15 6.13 31.67 -2.77
CA ARG A 15 6.55 30.78 -3.85
C ARG A 15 7.19 29.56 -3.20
N VAL A 16 6.48 28.45 -3.20
CA VAL A 16 7.07 27.15 -2.91
C VAL A 16 8.00 26.87 -4.08
N ASP A 17 9.30 26.82 -3.82
CA ASP A 17 10.30 26.41 -4.78
C ASP A 17 9.82 25.13 -5.48
N THR A 18 9.60 25.22 -6.76
CA THR A 18 9.40 24.07 -7.66
C THR A 18 10.77 23.38 -7.78
N GLN A 19 11.21 22.69 -6.74
CA GLN A 19 12.31 21.76 -6.87
C GLN A 19 11.83 20.65 -7.81
N THR A 20 12.36 20.66 -9.01
CA THR A 20 12.41 19.53 -9.94
C THR A 20 12.70 18.29 -9.10
N PRO A 21 12.01 17.14 -9.30
CA PRO A 21 12.31 15.93 -8.56
C PRO A 21 13.79 15.65 -8.77
N HIS A 22 14.60 15.90 -7.74
CA HIS A 22 16.02 15.59 -7.75
C HIS A 22 16.13 14.11 -8.10
N ALA A 23 16.86 13.82 -9.16
CA ALA A 23 17.38 12.49 -9.43
C ALA A 23 18.08 12.01 -8.14
N ARG A 24 17.36 11.26 -7.31
CA ARG A 24 17.93 10.64 -6.13
C ARG A 24 19.08 9.78 -6.60
N ALA A 25 20.28 10.03 -6.08
CA ALA A 25 21.46 9.23 -6.31
C ALA A 25 21.12 7.72 -6.25
N PRO A 26 21.73 6.88 -7.09
CA PRO A 26 21.40 5.46 -7.20
C PRO A 26 21.45 4.85 -5.80
N PHE A 27 20.49 4.01 -5.49
CA PHE A 27 20.10 3.33 -4.24
C PHE A 27 21.25 2.72 -3.40
N ALA A 28 22.47 3.23 -3.51
CA ALA A 28 23.67 2.75 -2.87
C ALA A 28 23.59 2.90 -1.33
N GLY A 29 23.81 1.80 -0.61
CA GLY A 29 23.90 1.79 0.85
C GLY A 29 22.57 1.63 1.60
N ARG A 30 21.44 1.39 0.90
CA ARG A 30 20.12 1.16 1.54
C ARG A 30 19.78 -0.32 1.53
N ASP A 31 19.21 -0.82 2.63
CA ASP A 31 18.64 -2.17 2.67
C ASP A 31 17.28 -2.18 1.96
N LEU A 32 17.28 -2.57 0.69
CA LEU A 32 16.10 -2.58 -0.15
C LEU A 32 15.44 -3.96 -0.17
N ALA A 33 14.10 -3.97 -0.13
CA ALA A 33 13.31 -5.15 -0.47
C ALA A 33 13.06 -5.22 -1.98
N VAL A 34 12.82 -4.06 -2.63
CA VAL A 34 12.54 -3.97 -4.07
C VAL A 34 13.19 -2.72 -4.65
N SER A 35 13.70 -2.84 -5.88
CA SER A 35 14.13 -1.69 -6.68
C SER A 35 13.68 -1.83 -8.13
N LEU A 36 13.21 -0.73 -8.70
CA LEU A 36 12.82 -0.56 -10.09
C LEU A 36 13.70 0.53 -10.71
N ARG A 37 14.23 0.28 -11.92
CA ARG A 37 15.07 1.23 -12.65
C ARG A 37 14.58 1.36 -14.08
N GLY A 38 14.16 2.56 -14.49
CA GLY A 38 13.69 2.87 -15.83
C GLY A 38 12.55 1.95 -16.28
N VAL A 39 11.66 1.53 -15.37
CA VAL A 39 10.63 0.53 -15.66
C VAL A 39 9.55 1.12 -16.53
N GLU A 40 9.34 0.47 -17.69
CA GLU A 40 8.20 0.73 -18.57
C GLU A 40 7.28 -0.48 -18.63
N LYS A 41 5.98 -0.21 -18.73
CA LYS A 41 4.97 -1.23 -19.04
C LYS A 41 4.01 -0.73 -20.09
N ARG A 42 3.88 -1.52 -21.15
CA ARG A 42 2.95 -1.30 -22.26
C ARG A 42 2.00 -2.49 -22.40
N PHE A 43 0.77 -2.22 -22.80
CA PHE A 43 -0.21 -3.18 -23.25
C PHE A 43 -0.62 -2.77 -24.67
N GLY A 44 -0.10 -3.46 -25.67
CA GLY A 44 -0.15 -2.99 -27.06
C GLY A 44 0.52 -1.62 -27.19
N GLU A 45 -0.18 -0.66 -27.76
CA GLU A 45 0.31 0.72 -27.92
C GLU A 45 0.17 1.58 -26.64
N ARG A 46 -0.66 1.16 -25.68
CA ARG A 46 -0.92 1.91 -24.47
C ARG A 46 0.24 1.77 -23.48
N ARG A 47 0.95 2.86 -23.21
CA ARG A 47 1.93 2.95 -22.13
C ARG A 47 1.20 3.19 -20.81
N VAL A 48 1.43 2.31 -19.83
CA VAL A 48 0.79 2.35 -18.50
C VAL A 48 1.79 2.80 -17.44
N LEU A 49 3.07 2.40 -17.56
CA LEU A 49 4.16 2.91 -16.74
C LEU A 49 5.25 3.44 -17.67
N ASP A 50 5.87 4.56 -17.30
CA ASP A 50 6.79 5.31 -18.15
C ASP A 50 8.05 5.68 -17.37
N GLN A 51 9.16 4.98 -17.66
CA GLN A 51 10.51 5.17 -17.09
C GLN A 51 10.50 5.37 -15.56
N LEU A 52 9.83 4.46 -14.86
CA LEU A 52 9.58 4.57 -13.44
C LEU A 52 10.78 4.07 -12.64
N ASP A 53 11.38 4.97 -11.84
CA ASP A 53 12.39 4.65 -10.83
C ASP A 53 11.73 4.64 -9.45
N PHE A 54 11.80 3.50 -8.75
CA PHE A 54 11.13 3.32 -7.48
C PHE A 54 11.88 2.31 -6.60
N SER A 55 11.87 2.51 -5.30
CA SER A 55 12.44 1.56 -4.35
C SER A 55 11.59 1.44 -3.09
N ILE A 56 11.65 0.27 -2.47
CA ILE A 56 11.02 -0.03 -1.18
C ILE A 56 12.13 -0.48 -0.22
N GLU A 57 12.32 0.27 0.86
CA GLU A 57 13.24 -0.08 1.93
C GLU A 57 12.65 -1.22 2.77
N ARG A 58 13.49 -2.13 3.24
CA ARG A 58 13.05 -3.26 4.05
C ARG A 58 12.43 -2.78 5.36
N GLY A 59 11.32 -3.41 5.76
CA GLY A 59 10.57 -3.05 6.96
C GLY A 59 9.77 -1.75 6.87
N SER A 60 9.87 -0.99 5.76
CA SER A 60 9.07 0.23 5.58
C SER A 60 7.64 -0.07 5.15
N PHE A 61 6.73 0.85 5.42
CA PHE A 61 5.37 0.87 4.90
C PHE A 61 5.25 1.95 3.84
N VAL A 62 5.15 1.57 2.56
CA VAL A 62 5.02 2.52 1.45
C VAL A 62 3.60 2.52 0.93
N SER A 63 2.98 3.70 0.81
CA SER A 63 1.66 3.88 0.21
C SER A 63 1.77 4.50 -1.17
N ILE A 64 1.08 3.91 -2.15
CA ILE A 64 0.96 4.45 -3.51
C ILE A 64 -0.46 4.95 -3.69
N VAL A 65 -0.59 6.22 -4.01
CA VAL A 65 -1.86 6.89 -4.33
C VAL A 65 -1.92 7.31 -5.79
N GLY A 66 -3.12 7.57 -6.28
CA GLY A 66 -3.35 8.05 -7.65
C GLY A 66 -4.73 7.68 -8.16
N ARG A 67 -5.13 8.28 -9.26
CA ARG A 67 -6.45 8.05 -9.89
C ARG A 67 -6.58 6.62 -10.43
N SER A 68 -7.82 6.18 -10.64
CA SER A 68 -8.07 4.89 -11.30
C SER A 68 -7.41 4.86 -12.68
N GLY A 69 -6.78 3.73 -13.00
CA GLY A 69 -6.12 3.53 -14.30
C GLY A 69 -4.75 4.20 -14.49
N CYS A 70 -4.17 4.88 -13.48
CA CYS A 70 -2.86 5.54 -13.59
C CYS A 70 -1.66 4.58 -13.52
N GLY A 71 -1.86 3.26 -13.29
CA GLY A 71 -0.79 2.26 -13.29
C GLY A 71 -0.48 1.61 -11.95
N LYS A 72 -1.15 1.96 -10.83
CA LYS A 72 -0.88 1.43 -9.47
C LYS A 72 -0.90 -0.10 -9.38
N SER A 73 -2.01 -0.72 -9.79
CA SER A 73 -2.14 -2.19 -9.75
C SER A 73 -1.20 -2.87 -10.75
N THR A 74 -0.82 -2.19 -11.85
CA THR A 74 0.21 -2.68 -12.76
C THR A 74 1.57 -2.69 -12.08
N LEU A 75 1.94 -1.61 -11.40
CA LEU A 75 3.18 -1.56 -10.61
C LEU A 75 3.20 -2.65 -9.53
N LEU A 76 2.09 -2.81 -8.79
CA LEU A 76 1.97 -3.85 -7.77
C LEU A 76 2.20 -5.26 -8.37
N ARG A 77 1.61 -5.55 -9.55
CA ARG A 77 1.81 -6.85 -10.25
C ARG A 77 3.25 -7.06 -10.68
N LEU A 78 3.95 -6.01 -11.14
CA LEU A 78 5.38 -6.09 -11.48
C LEU A 78 6.23 -6.38 -10.23
N VAL A 79 5.96 -5.70 -9.11
CA VAL A 79 6.63 -5.94 -7.83
C VAL A 79 6.36 -7.36 -7.34
N ALA A 80 5.13 -7.86 -7.51
CA ALA A 80 4.74 -9.22 -7.16
C ALA A 80 5.39 -10.30 -8.02
N GLY A 81 5.91 -9.95 -9.21
CA GLY A 81 6.37 -10.92 -10.20
C GLY A 81 5.26 -11.62 -10.96
N LEU A 82 4.03 -11.10 -10.88
CA LEU A 82 2.88 -11.62 -11.63
C LEU A 82 2.84 -11.09 -13.07
N ASP A 83 3.66 -10.10 -13.38
CA ASP A 83 3.80 -9.53 -14.71
C ASP A 83 5.26 -9.15 -14.95
N ARG A 84 5.62 -8.86 -16.22
CA ARG A 84 6.96 -8.47 -16.63
C ARG A 84 6.96 -7.05 -17.16
N ALA A 85 7.99 -6.29 -16.84
CA ALA A 85 8.22 -4.98 -17.45
C ALA A 85 8.47 -5.14 -18.97
N THR A 86 8.04 -4.15 -19.75
CA THR A 86 8.35 -4.08 -21.18
C THR A 86 9.79 -3.59 -21.41
N ALA A 87 10.26 -2.67 -20.54
CA ALA A 87 11.64 -2.21 -20.49
C ALA A 87 12.03 -1.87 -19.04
N GLY A 88 13.33 -1.68 -18.79
CA GLY A 88 13.86 -1.46 -17.46
C GLY A 88 14.01 -2.73 -16.64
N VAL A 89 14.32 -2.59 -15.34
CA VAL A 89 14.65 -3.71 -14.46
C VAL A 89 13.88 -3.63 -13.17
N VAL A 90 13.23 -4.75 -12.77
CA VAL A 90 12.62 -4.94 -11.45
C VAL A 90 13.46 -5.96 -10.70
N GLN A 91 14.06 -5.54 -9.59
CA GLN A 91 14.83 -6.41 -8.71
C GLN A 91 14.12 -6.59 -7.37
N ARG A 92 14.02 -7.83 -6.94
CA ARG A 92 13.54 -8.23 -5.60
C ARG A 92 14.74 -8.74 -4.84
N HIS A 93 15.02 -8.11 -3.69
CA HIS A 93 16.21 -8.39 -2.89
C HIS A 93 15.79 -9.28 -1.72
N ALA A 94 16.24 -10.53 -1.75
CA ALA A 94 16.02 -11.45 -0.65
C ALA A 94 16.78 -11.00 0.61
N PRO A 95 16.28 -11.30 1.84
CA PRO A 95 17.09 -11.21 3.04
C PRO A 95 18.35 -12.08 2.93
N ALA A 96 19.42 -11.70 3.65
CA ALA A 96 20.73 -12.38 3.56
C ALA A 96 20.65 -13.90 3.81
N ALA A 97 19.70 -14.36 4.63
CA ALA A 97 19.50 -15.78 4.95
C ALA A 97 18.54 -16.52 4.00
N ALA A 98 17.92 -15.83 3.02
CA ALA A 98 16.92 -16.40 2.14
C ALA A 98 17.38 -16.43 0.68
N ARG A 99 16.89 -17.42 -0.10
CA ARG A 99 17.16 -17.48 -1.54
C ARG A 99 16.33 -16.49 -2.34
N GLU A 100 15.08 -16.26 -1.90
CA GLU A 100 14.10 -15.41 -2.58
C GLU A 100 13.31 -14.59 -1.58
N LEU A 101 12.89 -13.38 -2.02
CA LEU A 101 11.97 -12.53 -1.25
C LEU A 101 10.58 -13.19 -1.21
N GLN A 102 10.08 -13.46 -0.02
CA GLN A 102 8.74 -14.01 0.16
C GLN A 102 7.70 -12.91 0.00
N VAL A 103 7.01 -12.90 -1.13
CA VAL A 103 5.98 -11.91 -1.45
C VAL A 103 4.60 -12.53 -1.29
N ARG A 104 3.69 -11.80 -0.63
CA ARG A 104 2.25 -12.16 -0.58
C ARG A 104 1.41 -10.96 -0.98
N ILE A 105 0.22 -11.25 -1.53
CA ILE A 105 -0.70 -10.22 -2.01
C ILE A 105 -2.04 -10.40 -1.31
N MET A 106 -2.59 -9.29 -0.84
CA MET A 106 -3.98 -9.15 -0.46
C MET A 106 -4.68 -8.28 -1.50
N PHE A 107 -5.69 -8.82 -2.16
CA PHE A 107 -6.47 -8.14 -3.18
C PHE A 107 -7.67 -7.39 -2.58
N GLN A 108 -8.22 -6.46 -3.32
CA GLN A 108 -9.45 -5.74 -2.97
C GLN A 108 -10.61 -6.68 -2.66
N ASP A 109 -10.82 -7.71 -3.49
CA ASP A 109 -11.68 -8.84 -3.15
C ASP A 109 -10.87 -9.88 -2.37
N ALA A 110 -11.40 -10.36 -1.25
CA ALA A 110 -10.74 -11.33 -0.37
C ALA A 110 -10.41 -12.66 -1.06
N ARG A 111 -11.08 -12.99 -2.18
CA ARG A 111 -10.87 -14.19 -3.01
C ARG A 111 -10.77 -15.46 -2.16
N LEU A 112 -11.67 -15.60 -1.19
CA LEU A 112 -11.76 -16.81 -0.41
C LEU A 112 -12.40 -17.92 -1.23
N LEU A 113 -11.91 -19.15 -1.08
CA LEU A 113 -12.48 -20.32 -1.71
C LEU A 113 -13.80 -20.65 -0.98
N PRO A 114 -14.98 -20.52 -1.62
CA PRO A 114 -16.27 -20.65 -0.94
C PRO A 114 -16.56 -22.08 -0.45
N TRP A 115 -15.86 -23.08 -1.01
CA TRP A 115 -15.94 -24.49 -0.63
C TRP A 115 -14.90 -24.92 0.41
N LYS A 116 -14.19 -23.97 1.03
CA LYS A 116 -13.23 -24.22 2.13
C LYS A 116 -13.66 -23.45 3.36
N SER A 117 -13.43 -24.05 4.53
CA SER A 117 -13.60 -23.36 5.81
C SER A 117 -12.66 -22.16 5.92
N VAL A 118 -12.90 -21.28 6.89
CA VAL A 118 -12.02 -20.14 7.20
C VAL A 118 -10.58 -20.63 7.44
N LEU A 119 -10.40 -21.64 8.30
CA LEU A 119 -9.08 -22.18 8.58
C LEU A 119 -8.43 -22.79 7.32
N ASP A 120 -9.20 -23.54 6.51
CA ASP A 120 -8.66 -24.15 5.31
C ASP A 120 -8.34 -23.10 4.22
N ASN A 121 -8.99 -21.94 4.22
CA ASN A 121 -8.61 -20.79 3.39
C ASN A 121 -7.25 -20.21 3.83
N VAL A 122 -7.01 -20.08 5.14
CA VAL A 122 -5.71 -19.61 5.65
C VAL A 122 -4.62 -20.64 5.37
N MET A 123 -4.93 -21.92 5.43
CA MET A 123 -4.00 -23.03 5.19
C MET A 123 -3.61 -23.24 3.71
N ILE A 124 -4.15 -22.49 2.77
CA ILE A 124 -3.81 -22.66 1.35
C ILE A 124 -2.30 -22.51 1.12
N GLY A 125 -1.70 -23.56 0.52
CA GLY A 125 -0.26 -23.60 0.24
C GLY A 125 0.61 -24.02 1.43
N LEU A 126 0.03 -24.39 2.57
CA LEU A 126 0.74 -24.83 3.76
C LEU A 126 0.55 -26.33 4.02
N PRO A 127 1.57 -27.00 4.57
CA PRO A 127 1.44 -28.37 5.05
C PRO A 127 0.58 -28.44 6.31
N ARG A 128 -0.01 -29.63 6.56
CA ARG A 128 -0.87 -29.86 7.75
C ARG A 128 -0.20 -29.53 9.10
N SER A 129 1.12 -29.69 9.19
CA SER A 129 1.90 -29.33 10.37
C SER A 129 1.85 -27.85 10.75
N LYS A 130 1.41 -26.96 9.84
CA LYS A 130 1.24 -25.52 10.06
C LYS A 130 -0.15 -25.11 10.54
N ARG A 131 -1.00 -26.09 10.91
CA ARG A 131 -2.39 -25.81 11.31
C ARG A 131 -2.49 -24.95 12.57
N ASP A 132 -1.59 -25.13 13.51
CA ASP A 132 -1.58 -24.32 14.73
C ASP A 132 -1.05 -22.91 14.48
N ASP A 133 -0.08 -22.74 13.57
CA ASP A 133 0.34 -21.41 13.11
C ASP A 133 -0.85 -20.67 12.44
N ALA A 134 -1.65 -21.38 11.65
CA ALA A 134 -2.83 -20.79 11.01
C ALA A 134 -3.91 -20.39 12.03
N ARG A 135 -4.12 -21.17 13.09
CA ARG A 135 -5.02 -20.81 14.21
C ARG A 135 -4.52 -19.59 14.98
N ALA A 136 -3.23 -19.55 15.27
CA ALA A 136 -2.61 -18.39 15.92
C ALA A 136 -2.81 -17.12 15.08
N THR A 137 -2.56 -17.19 13.77
CA THR A 137 -2.77 -16.05 12.86
C THR A 137 -4.24 -15.65 12.77
N LEU A 138 -5.20 -16.61 12.80
CA LEU A 138 -6.63 -16.29 12.89
C LEU A 138 -6.98 -15.58 14.19
N ALA A 139 -6.36 -15.95 15.31
CA ALA A 139 -6.52 -15.25 16.58
C ALA A 139 -5.99 -13.80 16.52
N GLU A 140 -4.83 -13.60 15.89
CA GLU A 140 -4.25 -12.24 15.68
C GLU A 140 -5.18 -11.31 14.91
N VAL A 141 -5.95 -11.82 13.95
CA VAL A 141 -6.94 -11.03 13.21
C VAL A 141 -8.33 -11.00 13.86
N GLY A 142 -8.49 -11.58 15.08
CA GLY A 142 -9.73 -11.59 15.84
C GLY A 142 -10.80 -12.56 15.33
N LEU A 143 -10.40 -13.69 14.74
CA LEU A 143 -11.30 -14.68 14.13
C LEU A 143 -11.07 -16.11 14.68
N ALA A 144 -10.50 -16.26 15.89
CA ALA A 144 -10.22 -17.57 16.49
C ALA A 144 -11.42 -18.51 16.52
N GLU A 145 -12.60 -17.97 16.89
CA GLU A 145 -13.83 -18.77 17.02
C GLU A 145 -14.52 -19.08 15.68
N ARG A 146 -14.03 -18.51 14.58
CA ARG A 146 -14.61 -18.63 13.23
C ARG A 146 -13.90 -19.65 12.35
N GLU A 147 -12.97 -20.44 12.89
CA GLU A 147 -12.11 -21.35 12.11
C GLU A 147 -12.88 -22.35 11.24
N LYS A 148 -14.06 -22.80 11.73
CA LYS A 148 -14.93 -23.78 11.06
C LYS A 148 -16.00 -23.14 10.17
N ASP A 149 -16.19 -21.83 10.22
CA ASP A 149 -17.18 -21.13 9.41
C ASP A 149 -16.81 -21.17 7.93
N TRP A 150 -17.82 -20.91 7.09
CA TRP A 150 -17.67 -20.77 5.64
C TRP A 150 -17.63 -19.30 5.25
N PRO A 151 -16.96 -18.92 4.15
CA PRO A 151 -16.88 -17.54 3.70
C PRO A 151 -18.25 -16.85 3.52
N SER A 152 -19.28 -17.61 3.18
CA SER A 152 -20.66 -17.10 3.02
C SER A 152 -21.30 -16.61 4.32
N ARG A 153 -20.80 -17.04 5.48
CA ARG A 153 -21.31 -16.61 6.80
C ARG A 153 -20.56 -15.39 7.36
N LEU A 154 -19.55 -14.91 6.66
CA LEU A 154 -18.71 -13.81 7.11
C LEU A 154 -19.19 -12.47 6.55
N SER A 155 -19.05 -11.40 7.36
CA SER A 155 -19.17 -10.01 6.86
C SER A 155 -18.03 -9.68 5.88
N GLY A 156 -18.15 -8.56 5.17
CA GLY A 156 -17.09 -8.05 4.28
C GLY A 156 -15.76 -7.88 5.01
N GLY A 157 -15.79 -7.22 6.18
CA GLY A 157 -14.61 -7.02 7.02
C GLY A 157 -14.01 -8.32 7.54
N GLN A 158 -14.85 -9.28 7.95
CA GLN A 158 -14.36 -10.60 8.37
C GLN A 158 -13.68 -11.36 7.21
N ARG A 159 -14.24 -11.31 5.99
CA ARG A 159 -13.58 -11.88 4.82
C ARG A 159 -12.22 -11.25 4.55
N GLN A 160 -12.10 -9.93 4.70
CA GLN A 160 -10.81 -9.24 4.55
C GLN A 160 -9.82 -9.63 5.64
N ARG A 161 -10.25 -9.80 6.90
CA ARG A 161 -9.40 -10.32 7.98
C ARG A 161 -8.91 -11.74 7.70
N VAL A 162 -9.73 -12.62 7.12
CA VAL A 162 -9.28 -13.96 6.67
C VAL A 162 -8.26 -13.86 5.54
N ALA A 163 -8.45 -12.96 4.57
CA ALA A 163 -7.48 -12.75 3.49
C ALA A 163 -6.14 -12.23 4.03
N LEU A 164 -6.17 -11.33 5.03
CA LEU A 164 -4.97 -10.85 5.71
C LEU A 164 -4.26 -12.00 6.46
N ALA A 165 -4.99 -12.81 7.23
CA ALA A 165 -4.44 -13.98 7.91
C ALA A 165 -3.81 -14.97 6.92
N ARG A 166 -4.46 -15.25 5.78
CA ARG A 166 -3.93 -16.10 4.71
C ARG A 166 -2.62 -15.57 4.13
N ALA A 167 -2.45 -14.25 4.07
CA ALA A 167 -1.20 -13.66 3.61
C ALA A 167 -0.10 -13.74 4.68
N LEU A 168 -0.44 -13.46 5.95
CA LEU A 168 0.51 -13.35 7.05
C LEU A 168 1.02 -14.70 7.57
N VAL A 169 0.20 -15.77 7.52
CA VAL A 169 0.61 -17.12 8.00
C VAL A 169 1.86 -17.64 7.30
N HIS A 170 2.16 -17.17 6.11
CA HIS A 170 3.36 -17.48 5.35
C HIS A 170 4.60 -16.68 5.78
N ARG A 171 4.46 -15.76 6.76
CA ARG A 171 5.53 -14.85 7.22
C ARG A 171 6.23 -14.14 6.08
N PRO A 172 5.50 -13.29 5.31
CA PRO A 172 6.08 -12.65 4.14
C PRO A 172 7.15 -11.63 4.51
N ASP A 173 8.19 -11.51 3.67
CA ASP A 173 9.14 -10.40 3.72
C ASP A 173 8.50 -9.12 3.18
N LEU A 174 7.61 -9.27 2.17
CA LEU A 174 6.89 -8.17 1.52
C LEU A 174 5.41 -8.51 1.38
N LEU A 175 4.56 -7.69 1.99
CA LEU A 175 3.11 -7.75 1.86
C LEU A 175 2.63 -6.65 0.91
N LEU A 176 1.96 -7.05 -0.15
CA LEU A 176 1.33 -6.17 -1.13
C LEU A 176 -0.16 -6.09 -0.85
N LEU A 177 -0.68 -4.88 -0.74
CA LEU A 177 -2.07 -4.58 -0.39
C LEU A 177 -2.68 -3.80 -1.57
N ASP A 178 -3.54 -4.45 -2.37
CA ASP A 178 -4.21 -3.84 -3.53
C ASP A 178 -5.62 -3.39 -3.13
N GLU A 179 -5.79 -2.12 -2.76
CA GLU A 179 -7.05 -1.50 -2.31
C GLU A 179 -7.79 -2.32 -1.23
N PRO A 180 -7.10 -2.77 -0.16
CA PRO A 180 -7.63 -3.79 0.78
C PRO A 180 -8.86 -3.33 1.55
N LEU A 181 -9.12 -2.02 1.61
CA LEU A 181 -10.15 -1.39 2.43
C LEU A 181 -11.28 -0.77 1.60
N GLY A 182 -11.16 -0.75 0.27
CA GLY A 182 -12.06 -0.02 -0.63
C GLY A 182 -13.52 -0.48 -0.59
N ALA A 183 -13.77 -1.75 -0.24
CA ALA A 183 -15.12 -2.32 -0.18
C ALA A 183 -15.74 -2.31 1.24
N LEU A 184 -15.08 -1.68 2.22
CA LEU A 184 -15.51 -1.68 3.63
C LEU A 184 -16.27 -0.39 3.98
N ASP A 185 -17.24 -0.52 4.90
CA ASP A 185 -17.86 0.62 5.55
C ASP A 185 -16.85 1.39 6.43
N ALA A 186 -17.20 2.61 6.84
CA ALA A 186 -16.28 3.52 7.51
C ALA A 186 -15.73 2.97 8.83
N LEU A 187 -16.55 2.33 9.66
CA LEU A 187 -16.12 1.79 10.96
C LEU A 187 -15.21 0.58 10.77
N THR A 188 -15.62 -0.38 9.95
CA THR A 188 -14.82 -1.56 9.61
C THR A 188 -13.49 -1.18 8.97
N ARG A 189 -13.46 -0.10 8.16
CA ARG A 189 -12.22 0.43 7.55
C ARG A 189 -11.24 0.92 8.62
N ILE A 190 -11.71 1.71 9.60
CA ILE A 190 -10.87 2.19 10.71
C ILE A 190 -10.30 1.01 11.52
N GLU A 191 -11.13 0.02 11.84
CA GLU A 191 -10.69 -1.19 12.55
C GLU A 191 -9.62 -1.96 11.77
N MET A 192 -9.81 -2.11 10.45
CA MET A 192 -8.83 -2.81 9.59
C MET A 192 -7.54 -2.03 9.44
N GLN A 193 -7.58 -0.69 9.37
CA GLN A 193 -6.36 0.15 9.39
C GLN A 193 -5.56 -0.09 10.66
N GLY A 194 -6.23 -0.01 11.83
CA GLY A 194 -5.58 -0.28 13.11
C GLY A 194 -5.02 -1.71 13.22
N LEU A 195 -5.73 -2.70 12.69
CA LEU A 195 -5.28 -4.08 12.65
C LEU A 195 -4.03 -4.25 11.76
N ILE A 196 -4.03 -3.69 10.55
CA ILE A 196 -2.90 -3.75 9.63
C ILE A 196 -1.67 -3.05 10.25
N GLU A 197 -1.85 -1.85 10.83
CA GLU A 197 -0.74 -1.13 11.48
C GLU A 197 -0.15 -1.93 12.64
N ARG A 198 -0.99 -2.50 13.51
CA ARG A 198 -0.56 -3.31 14.65
C ARG A 198 0.26 -4.52 14.19
N LEU A 199 -0.26 -5.31 13.25
CA LEU A 199 0.40 -6.50 12.73
C LEU A 199 1.71 -6.17 12.00
N TRP A 200 1.74 -5.06 11.24
CA TRP A 200 2.98 -4.58 10.62
C TRP A 200 4.05 -4.22 11.67
N ARG A 201 3.66 -3.55 12.75
CA ARG A 201 4.60 -3.21 13.84
C ARG A 201 5.10 -4.43 14.60
N GLU A 202 4.25 -5.44 14.77
CA GLU A 202 4.59 -6.69 15.47
C GLU A 202 5.50 -7.58 14.61
N HIS A 203 5.14 -7.80 13.35
CA HIS A 203 5.84 -8.75 12.47
C HIS A 203 6.98 -8.14 11.65
N LYS A 204 7.07 -6.80 11.57
CA LYS A 204 8.15 -6.07 10.89
C LYS A 204 8.33 -6.40 9.39
N PHE A 205 7.30 -6.88 8.71
CA PHE A 205 7.37 -7.09 7.27
C PHE A 205 7.43 -5.76 6.49
N THR A 206 7.92 -5.80 5.28
CA THR A 206 7.82 -4.65 4.35
C THR A 206 6.42 -4.60 3.79
N ALA A 207 5.80 -3.42 3.69
CA ALA A 207 4.45 -3.27 3.15
C ALA A 207 4.41 -2.30 1.96
N LEU A 208 3.65 -2.66 0.92
CA LEU A 208 3.28 -1.77 -0.17
C LEU A 208 1.76 -1.72 -0.28
N LEU A 209 1.17 -0.59 0.05
CA LEU A 209 -0.26 -0.32 -0.08
C LEU A 209 -0.54 0.44 -1.37
N VAL A 210 -1.45 -0.06 -2.16
CA VAL A 210 -2.06 0.68 -3.27
C VAL A 210 -3.46 1.07 -2.86
N THR A 211 -3.76 2.36 -2.92
CA THR A 211 -5.08 2.90 -2.58
C THR A 211 -5.41 4.14 -3.41
N HIS A 212 -6.68 4.47 -3.51
CA HIS A 212 -7.16 5.76 -4.02
C HIS A 212 -7.54 6.71 -2.87
N ASP A 213 -7.50 6.24 -1.62
CA ASP A 213 -7.84 7.01 -0.43
C ASP A 213 -6.55 7.60 0.19
N VAL A 214 -6.44 8.94 0.15
CA VAL A 214 -5.29 9.67 0.70
C VAL A 214 -5.21 9.52 2.22
N GLN A 215 -6.35 9.42 2.92
CA GLN A 215 -6.37 9.23 4.37
C GLN A 215 -5.77 7.89 4.77
N GLU A 216 -6.07 6.82 4.02
CA GLU A 216 -5.42 5.51 4.23
C GLU A 216 -3.90 5.61 4.04
N ALA A 217 -3.48 6.31 2.99
CA ALA A 217 -2.07 6.47 2.69
C ALA A 217 -1.31 7.23 3.79
N VAL A 218 -1.89 8.31 4.34
CA VAL A 218 -1.31 9.08 5.45
C VAL A 218 -1.31 8.28 6.75
N SER A 219 -2.40 7.57 7.04
CA SER A 219 -2.53 6.77 8.26
C SER A 219 -1.48 5.65 8.33
N LEU A 220 -1.27 4.93 7.23
CA LEU A 220 -0.47 3.71 7.21
C LEU A 220 0.95 3.89 6.68
N GLY A 221 1.17 4.78 5.68
CA GLY A 221 2.45 4.88 4.99
C GLY A 221 3.52 5.64 5.76
N ASP A 222 4.75 5.14 5.80
CA ASP A 222 5.92 5.94 6.20
C ASP A 222 6.41 6.81 5.05
N ARG A 223 5.98 6.47 3.84
CA ARG A 223 6.27 7.19 2.60
C ARG A 223 5.06 7.10 1.68
N ILE A 224 4.69 8.22 1.09
CA ILE A 224 3.59 8.32 0.14
C ILE A 224 4.16 8.65 -1.23
N VAL A 225 3.78 7.85 -2.22
CA VAL A 225 4.15 8.02 -3.62
C VAL A 225 2.90 8.23 -4.46
N LEU A 226 2.83 9.33 -5.20
CA LEU A 226 1.75 9.61 -6.14
C LEU A 226 2.16 9.17 -7.54
N ILE A 227 1.35 8.32 -8.15
CA ILE A 227 1.48 7.95 -9.55
C ILE A 227 0.39 8.66 -10.36
N ASP A 228 0.83 9.37 -11.39
CA ASP A 228 -0.04 10.01 -12.36
C ASP A 228 0.50 9.75 -13.78
N ALA A 229 -0.40 9.36 -14.71
CA ALA A 229 -0.04 9.04 -16.10
C ALA A 229 1.18 8.09 -16.23
N GLY A 230 1.31 7.13 -15.32
CA GLY A 230 2.39 6.13 -15.32
C GLY A 230 3.73 6.61 -14.77
N ARG A 231 3.81 7.83 -14.20
CA ARG A 231 5.03 8.41 -13.63
C ARG A 231 4.85 8.75 -12.16
N ILE A 232 5.93 8.77 -11.39
CA ILE A 232 5.92 9.30 -10.03
C ILE A 232 5.95 10.82 -10.10
N THR A 233 4.92 11.47 -9.51
CA THR A 233 4.76 12.94 -9.50
C THR A 233 4.90 13.54 -8.11
N LEU A 234 4.79 12.71 -7.05
CA LEU A 234 5.09 13.06 -5.67
C LEU A 234 5.75 11.86 -4.99
N ASP A 235 6.74 12.11 -4.18
CA ASP A 235 7.42 11.14 -3.33
C ASP A 235 7.79 11.84 -2.02
N THR A 236 7.03 11.57 -0.96
CA THR A 236 7.18 12.28 0.32
C THR A 236 7.22 11.32 1.49
N ALA A 237 8.07 11.63 2.47
CA ALA A 237 8.10 10.91 3.74
C ALA A 237 6.99 11.42 4.66
N VAL A 238 6.45 10.53 5.48
CA VAL A 238 5.45 10.85 6.51
C VAL A 238 6.14 10.87 7.87
N SER A 239 6.38 12.07 8.40
CA SER A 239 7.07 12.28 9.68
C SER A 239 6.14 12.25 10.90
N LEU A 240 4.85 12.00 10.70
CA LEU A 240 3.87 11.93 11.79
C LEU A 240 4.11 10.72 12.68
N GLN A 241 4.00 10.92 13.99
CA GLN A 241 4.10 9.82 14.96
C GLN A 241 2.93 8.84 14.86
N ARG A 242 3.21 7.56 15.12
CA ARG A 242 2.18 6.50 15.16
C ARG A 242 1.65 6.27 16.59
N PRO A 243 0.39 5.91 16.80
CA PRO A 243 -0.67 5.74 15.78
C PRO A 243 -1.12 7.08 15.21
N ARG A 244 -1.33 7.13 13.89
CA ARG A 244 -1.74 8.36 13.21
C ARG A 244 -3.26 8.45 13.18
N THR A 245 -3.80 9.37 13.95
CA THR A 245 -5.24 9.66 13.95
C THR A 245 -5.51 10.90 13.09
N ARG A 246 -6.72 11.01 12.54
CA ARG A 246 -7.15 12.17 11.74
C ARG A 246 -7.07 13.49 12.52
N THR A 247 -7.11 13.42 13.84
CA THR A 247 -7.02 14.58 14.76
C THR A 247 -5.59 14.88 15.16
N ALA A 248 -4.61 14.08 14.74
CA ALA A 248 -3.20 14.34 15.06
C ALA A 248 -2.71 15.61 14.34
N PRO A 249 -1.92 16.46 15.02
CA PRO A 249 -1.32 17.63 14.40
C PRO A 249 -0.54 17.26 13.13
N GLY A 250 -0.72 18.03 12.05
CA GLY A 250 -0.07 17.82 10.77
C GLY A 250 -0.72 16.76 9.87
N PHE A 251 -1.75 16.02 10.35
CA PHE A 251 -2.42 15.01 9.54
C PHE A 251 -3.21 15.66 8.39
N ALA A 252 -4.03 16.65 8.72
CA ALA A 252 -4.86 17.34 7.74
C ALA A 252 -4.03 18.09 6.70
N GLU A 253 -2.94 18.73 7.12
CA GLU A 253 -2.02 19.45 6.23
C GLU A 253 -1.35 18.50 5.24
N LEU A 254 -0.89 17.33 5.70
CA LEU A 254 -0.29 16.34 4.81
C LEU A 254 -1.32 15.72 3.86
N GLU A 255 -2.54 15.43 4.38
CA GLU A 255 -3.65 14.94 3.55
C GLU A 255 -3.98 15.95 2.45
N GLU A 256 -4.14 17.23 2.78
CA GLU A 256 -4.42 18.31 1.82
C GLU A 256 -3.28 18.47 0.81
N GLN A 257 -2.02 18.41 1.25
CA GLN A 257 -0.86 18.46 0.38
C GLN A 257 -0.89 17.34 -0.67
N VAL A 258 -1.18 16.11 -0.27
CA VAL A 258 -1.26 14.98 -1.19
C VAL A 258 -2.48 15.09 -2.08
N LEU A 259 -3.66 15.42 -1.51
CA LEU A 259 -4.93 15.53 -2.23
C LEU A 259 -4.88 16.63 -3.29
N SER A 260 -4.32 17.80 -2.98
CA SER A 260 -4.16 18.88 -3.93
C SER A 260 -3.32 18.46 -5.14
N ARG A 261 -2.26 17.64 -4.93
CA ARG A 261 -1.45 17.09 -6.03
C ARG A 261 -2.21 16.07 -6.89
N VAL A 262 -3.12 15.30 -6.29
CA VAL A 262 -4.00 14.37 -7.02
C VAL A 262 -5.01 15.15 -7.89
N LEU A 263 -5.48 16.31 -7.41
CA LEU A 263 -6.54 17.12 -8.05
C LEU A 263 -6.00 18.12 -9.09
N LEU A 264 -4.82 18.74 -8.86
CA LEU A 264 -4.29 19.86 -9.66
C LEU A 264 -3.87 19.51 -11.10
N ARG A 265 -3.98 18.26 -11.56
CA ARG A 265 -3.70 17.82 -12.93
C ARG A 265 -4.94 17.26 -13.61
N SER A 266 -5.99 18.08 -13.65
CA SER A 266 -7.19 17.84 -14.49
C SER A 266 -7.00 18.49 -15.83
#